data_96d93900230cc6f86cc9236dbf46706a
#
_entry.id   96d93900230cc6f86cc9236dbf46706a
#
_cell.length_a   1.000
_cell.length_b   1.000
_cell.length_c   1.000
_cell.angle_alpha   90.00
_cell.angle_beta   90.00
_cell.angle_gamma   90.00
#
_symmetry.space_group_name_H-M   'P 1'
#
loop_
_entity.id
_entity.type
_entity.pdbx_description
1 polymer ?
#
loop_
_entity_poly.entity_id
_entity_poly.type
_entity_poly.pdbx_seq_one_letter_code
_entity_poly.pdbx_strand_id
1 'polypeptide(L)'
;STRFYAWLLGAEPNEWTHRYATFVRPALHTNFVLLVSDGKELHRDTLYHLGIAVAGKAAVIKCYTLARAAGLTVSKPPRTTWRGTPLHELWLEDPDGNLVEVYARLTAEELAQRPENLEPWPLVGEV
;
A
#
# COMPACT_ATOMS: atom_id res chain seq x y z
N SER A 1 8.48 -11.42 5.08
CA SER A 1 8.23 -10.04 4.60
C SER A 1 8.95 -9.70 3.30
N THR A 2 10.18 -10.21 3.08
CA THR A 2 10.91 -9.91 1.83
C THR A 2 10.12 -10.30 0.58
N ARG A 3 9.49 -11.46 0.56
CA ARG A 3 8.66 -11.91 -0.56
C ARG A 3 7.45 -11.01 -0.78
N PHE A 4 6.81 -10.55 0.30
CA PHE A 4 5.69 -9.62 0.23
C PHE A 4 6.12 -8.32 -0.44
N TYR A 5 7.24 -7.74 -0.01
CA TYR A 5 7.70 -6.45 -0.55
C TYR A 5 8.27 -6.58 -1.95
N ALA A 6 8.87 -7.71 -2.32
CA ALA A 6 9.26 -7.98 -3.70
C ALA A 6 8.02 -8.00 -4.61
N TRP A 7 6.95 -8.64 -4.17
CA TRP A 7 5.67 -8.64 -4.89
C TRP A 7 5.09 -7.24 -5.00
N LEU A 8 5.01 -6.52 -3.86
CA LEU A 8 4.41 -5.17 -3.80
C LEU A 8 5.16 -4.17 -4.67
N LEU A 9 6.48 -4.17 -4.58
CA LEU A 9 7.34 -3.24 -5.32
C LEU A 9 7.58 -3.68 -6.77
N GLY A 10 7.15 -4.88 -7.14
CA GLY A 10 7.37 -5.43 -8.48
C GLY A 10 8.83 -5.65 -8.80
N ALA A 11 9.65 -5.98 -7.81
CA ALA A 11 11.09 -6.06 -7.96
C ALA A 11 11.72 -7.04 -6.98
N GLU A 12 12.75 -7.75 -7.44
CA GLU A 12 13.57 -8.54 -6.54
C GLU A 12 14.46 -7.62 -5.68
N PRO A 13 14.83 -8.06 -4.46
CA PRO A 13 15.76 -7.27 -3.65
C PRO A 13 17.13 -7.15 -4.32
N ASN A 14 17.78 -5.99 -4.13
CA ASN A 14 19.14 -5.77 -4.60
C ASN A 14 20.13 -6.62 -3.83
N GLU A 15 19.95 -6.70 -2.50
CA GLU A 15 20.67 -7.60 -1.62
C GLU A 15 19.68 -8.32 -0.72
N TRP A 16 19.93 -9.60 -0.47
CA TRP A 16 19.12 -10.38 0.45
C TRP A 16 20.00 -11.34 1.22
N THR A 17 20.18 -11.03 2.50
CA THR A 17 20.96 -11.85 3.44
C THR A 17 20.04 -12.37 4.55
N HIS A 18 20.59 -13.17 5.46
CA HIS A 18 19.84 -13.62 6.64
C HIS A 18 19.53 -12.49 7.64
N ARG A 19 20.12 -11.30 7.47
CA ARG A 19 19.95 -10.15 8.36
C ARG A 19 19.11 -9.04 7.76
N TYR A 20 19.15 -8.86 6.42
CA TYR A 20 18.46 -7.76 5.77
C TYR A 20 18.18 -8.05 4.30
N ALA A 21 17.23 -7.30 3.76
CA ALA A 21 16.98 -7.21 2.34
C ALA A 21 16.86 -5.74 1.96
N THR A 22 17.43 -5.36 0.80
CA THR A 22 17.38 -3.99 0.31
C THR A 22 16.66 -3.90 -1.01
N PHE A 23 15.88 -2.82 -1.19
CA PHE A 23 15.21 -2.46 -2.43
C PHE A 23 15.61 -1.03 -2.76
N VAL A 24 16.60 -0.87 -3.64
CA VAL A 24 17.12 0.44 -4.01
C VAL A 24 16.72 0.77 -5.44
N ARG A 25 15.98 1.85 -5.62
CA ARG A 25 15.48 2.33 -6.90
C ARG A 25 15.81 3.82 -7.05
N PRO A 26 17.04 4.18 -7.49
CA PRO A 26 17.44 5.59 -7.58
C PRO A 26 16.52 6.42 -8.47
N ALA A 27 16.04 5.87 -9.59
CA ALA A 27 15.13 6.56 -10.50
C ALA A 27 13.78 6.94 -9.85
N LEU A 28 13.38 6.22 -8.79
CA LEU A 28 12.16 6.47 -8.05
C LEU A 28 12.43 7.07 -6.66
N HIS A 29 13.67 7.46 -6.40
CA HIS A 29 14.12 7.96 -5.09
C HIS A 29 13.75 7.03 -3.94
N THR A 30 13.79 5.72 -4.20
CA THR A 30 13.40 4.70 -3.22
C THR A 30 14.64 3.99 -2.68
N ASN A 31 14.73 3.95 -1.36
CA ASN A 31 15.69 3.12 -0.63
C ASN A 31 14.92 2.48 0.53
N PHE A 32 14.47 1.25 0.32
CA PHE A 32 13.66 0.51 1.27
C PHE A 32 14.46 -0.66 1.81
N VAL A 33 14.58 -0.75 3.14
CA VAL A 33 15.38 -1.78 3.82
C VAL A 33 14.51 -2.54 4.81
N LEU A 34 14.53 -3.86 4.71
CA LEU A 34 13.95 -4.75 5.70
C LEU A 34 15.07 -5.32 6.56
N LEU A 35 14.94 -5.18 7.86
CA LEU A 35 15.88 -5.74 8.83
C LEU A 35 15.22 -6.89 9.58
N VAL A 36 16.01 -7.91 9.92
CA VAL A 36 15.54 -8.96 10.82
C VAL A 36 15.25 -8.35 12.18
N SER A 37 14.16 -8.79 12.81
CA SER A 37 13.77 -8.31 14.14
C SER A 37 14.85 -8.60 15.17
N ASP A 38 15.13 -7.62 16.01
CA ASP A 38 16.01 -7.78 17.18
C ASP A 38 15.24 -8.25 18.43
N GLY A 39 13.96 -8.58 18.27
CA GLY A 39 13.11 -9.03 19.37
C GLY A 39 12.51 -7.92 20.22
N LYS A 40 12.81 -6.65 19.91
CA LYS A 40 12.21 -5.52 20.63
C LYS A 40 10.75 -5.35 20.25
N GLU A 41 9.95 -4.89 21.20
CA GLU A 41 8.57 -4.55 20.95
C GLU A 41 8.48 -3.35 20.00
N LEU A 42 7.59 -3.47 18.98
CA LEU A 42 7.36 -2.37 18.06
C LEU A 42 6.37 -1.38 18.66
N HIS A 43 6.73 -0.12 18.65
CA HIS A 43 5.85 0.98 19.05
C HIS A 43 4.98 1.38 17.85
N ARG A 44 3.82 0.74 17.71
CA ARG A 44 2.91 0.96 16.56
C ARG A 44 2.28 2.35 16.54
N ASP A 45 2.35 3.07 17.66
CA ASP A 45 1.91 4.45 17.76
C ASP A 45 2.87 5.45 17.09
N THR A 46 4.10 5.02 16.81
CA THR A 46 5.11 5.86 16.13
C THR A 46 5.18 5.63 14.62
N LEU A 47 4.69 4.48 14.13
CA LEU A 47 4.59 4.15 12.71
C LEU A 47 3.19 3.63 12.42
N TYR A 48 2.34 4.50 11.88
CA TYR A 48 0.96 4.12 11.58
C TYR A 48 0.87 3.23 10.34
N HIS A 49 1.53 3.61 9.26
CA HIS A 49 1.52 2.83 8.02
C HIS A 49 2.63 3.27 7.07
N LEU A 50 2.89 2.43 6.07
CA LEU A 50 3.72 2.76 4.91
C LEU A 50 2.79 3.08 3.74
N GLY A 51 3.16 4.06 2.92
CA GLY A 51 2.40 4.44 1.74
C GLY A 51 3.14 4.12 0.45
N ILE A 52 2.46 3.49 -0.50
CA ILE A 52 2.97 3.19 -1.84
C ILE A 52 2.08 3.88 -2.85
N ALA A 53 2.64 4.86 -3.56
CA ALA A 53 1.91 5.59 -4.58
C ALA A 53 1.86 4.79 -5.89
N VAL A 54 0.69 4.73 -6.51
CA VAL A 54 0.48 4.15 -7.83
C VAL A 54 -0.16 5.16 -8.78
N ALA A 55 -0.20 4.83 -10.07
CA ALA A 55 -0.53 5.80 -11.11
C ALA A 55 -1.97 6.33 -11.07
N GLY A 56 -2.95 5.52 -10.65
CA GLY A 56 -4.35 5.95 -10.66
C GLY A 56 -5.28 4.89 -10.10
N LYS A 57 -6.57 5.18 -10.16
CA LYS A 57 -7.63 4.31 -9.66
C LYS A 57 -7.53 2.88 -10.18
N ALA A 58 -7.30 2.71 -11.47
CA ALA A 58 -7.19 1.38 -12.09
C ALA A 58 -6.05 0.56 -11.48
N ALA A 59 -4.92 1.20 -11.16
CA ALA A 59 -3.78 0.53 -10.55
C ALA A 59 -4.09 0.07 -9.11
N VAL A 60 -4.85 0.86 -8.36
CA VAL A 60 -5.31 0.48 -7.00
C VAL A 60 -6.21 -0.76 -7.08
N ILE A 61 -7.16 -0.77 -7.99
CA ILE A 61 -8.09 -1.91 -8.18
C ILE A 61 -7.32 -3.15 -8.65
N LYS A 62 -6.39 -2.99 -9.58
CA LYS A 62 -5.55 -4.09 -10.06
C LYS A 62 -4.74 -4.70 -8.93
N CYS A 63 -4.13 -3.86 -8.09
CA CYS A 63 -3.39 -4.32 -6.92
C CYS A 63 -4.27 -5.15 -5.99
N TYR A 64 -5.50 -4.73 -5.75
CA TYR A 64 -6.47 -5.48 -4.95
C TYR A 64 -6.75 -6.87 -5.54
N THR A 65 -7.03 -6.93 -6.83
CA THR A 65 -7.29 -8.20 -7.52
C THR A 65 -6.11 -9.16 -7.38
N LEU A 66 -4.89 -8.63 -7.59
CA LEU A 66 -3.67 -9.43 -7.47
C LEU A 66 -3.39 -9.84 -6.02
N ALA A 67 -3.65 -8.95 -5.05
CA ALA A 67 -3.48 -9.25 -3.63
C ALA A 67 -4.40 -10.39 -3.18
N ARG A 68 -5.66 -10.36 -3.61
CA ARG A 68 -6.61 -11.43 -3.31
C ARG A 68 -6.18 -12.76 -3.95
N ALA A 69 -5.75 -12.73 -5.20
CA ALA A 69 -5.27 -13.93 -5.89
C ALA A 69 -4.03 -14.53 -5.22
N ALA A 70 -3.19 -13.68 -4.62
CA ALA A 70 -2.00 -14.11 -3.88
C ALA A 70 -2.29 -14.53 -2.43
N GLY A 71 -3.53 -14.43 -1.97
CA GLY A 71 -3.92 -14.79 -0.60
C GLY A 71 -3.43 -13.80 0.47
N LEU A 72 -3.18 -12.54 0.10
CA LEU A 72 -2.73 -11.53 1.04
C LEU A 72 -3.87 -11.00 1.89
N THR A 73 -3.54 -10.51 3.08
CA THR A 73 -4.51 -9.90 3.99
C THR A 73 -4.86 -8.49 3.53
N VAL A 74 -6.13 -8.27 3.22
CA VAL A 74 -6.66 -6.96 2.87
C VAL A 74 -7.35 -6.38 4.10
N SER A 75 -6.82 -5.29 4.64
CA SER A 75 -7.38 -4.61 5.80
C SER A 75 -8.59 -3.76 5.42
N LYS A 76 -8.49 -3.04 4.29
CA LYS A 76 -9.61 -2.27 3.73
C LYS A 76 -9.61 -2.42 2.22
N PRO A 77 -10.74 -2.82 1.61
CA PRO A 77 -10.84 -2.93 0.15
C PRO A 77 -10.76 -1.56 -0.52
N PRO A 78 -10.55 -1.52 -1.85
CA PRO A 78 -10.40 -0.26 -2.57
C PRO A 78 -11.59 0.67 -2.40
N ARG A 79 -11.28 1.92 -2.11
CA ARG A 79 -12.28 2.98 -1.96
C ARG A 79 -11.68 4.33 -2.31
N THR A 80 -12.55 5.29 -2.62
CA THR A 80 -12.15 6.69 -2.70
C THR A 80 -12.52 7.37 -1.39
N THR A 81 -11.56 8.00 -0.75
CA THR A 81 -11.77 8.81 0.45
C THR A 81 -11.77 10.28 0.08
N TRP A 82 -12.57 11.08 0.79
CA TRP A 82 -12.79 12.49 0.46
C TRP A 82 -12.32 13.45 1.53
N ARG A 83 -12.26 12.98 2.79
CA ARG A 83 -11.84 13.82 3.92
C ARG A 83 -10.32 14.00 3.89
N GLY A 84 -9.87 15.20 4.21
CA GLY A 84 -8.47 15.55 4.11
C GLY A 84 -8.01 15.60 2.67
N THR A 85 -6.90 14.95 2.33
CA THR A 85 -6.44 14.81 0.95
C THR A 85 -7.21 13.66 0.29
N PRO A 86 -8.05 13.92 -0.73
CA PRO A 86 -8.77 12.84 -1.40
C PRO A 86 -7.83 11.87 -2.11
N LEU A 87 -8.06 10.58 -1.89
CA LEU A 87 -7.24 9.50 -2.45
C LEU A 87 -8.11 8.31 -2.85
N HIS A 88 -7.69 7.58 -3.88
CA HIS A 88 -8.07 6.20 -4.09
C HIS A 88 -7.12 5.36 -3.24
N GLU A 89 -7.62 4.48 -2.40
CA GLU A 89 -6.77 3.73 -1.48
C GLU A 89 -7.18 2.28 -1.32
N LEU A 90 -6.20 1.46 -1.03
CA LEU A 90 -6.30 0.06 -0.64
C LEU A 90 -5.37 -0.15 0.54
N TRP A 91 -5.83 -0.86 1.56
CA TRP A 91 -5.00 -1.16 2.73
C TRP A 91 -4.72 -2.65 2.83
N LEU A 92 -3.44 -2.99 2.87
CA LEU A 92 -2.94 -4.35 3.05
C LEU A 92 -2.23 -4.47 4.38
N GLU A 93 -2.07 -5.70 4.85
CA GLU A 93 -1.16 -6.01 5.94
C GLU A 93 0.01 -6.83 5.42
N ASP A 94 1.22 -6.49 5.86
CA ASP A 94 2.37 -7.33 5.59
C ASP A 94 2.38 -8.56 6.54
N PRO A 95 3.27 -9.55 6.33
CA PRO A 95 3.30 -10.74 7.18
C PRO A 95 3.56 -10.48 8.67
N ASP A 96 4.11 -9.32 9.02
CA ASP A 96 4.38 -8.93 10.40
C ASP A 96 3.26 -8.05 10.97
N GLY A 97 2.17 -7.83 10.23
CA GLY A 97 1.03 -7.04 10.67
C GLY A 97 1.17 -5.55 10.47
N ASN A 98 2.18 -5.08 9.74
CA ASN A 98 2.31 -3.66 9.42
C ASN A 98 1.29 -3.27 8.35
N LEU A 99 0.66 -2.11 8.52
CA LEU A 99 -0.28 -1.58 7.54
C LEU A 99 0.46 -0.96 6.35
N VAL A 100 0.01 -1.30 5.15
CA VAL A 100 0.53 -0.74 3.90
C VAL A 100 -0.62 -0.16 3.12
N GLU A 101 -0.57 1.15 2.87
CA GLU A 101 -1.53 1.85 2.02
C GLU A 101 -1.00 1.89 0.59
N VAL A 102 -1.77 1.34 -0.35
CA VAL A 102 -1.54 1.52 -1.78
C VAL A 102 -2.52 2.59 -2.23
N TYR A 103 -2.02 3.71 -2.72
CA TYR A 103 -2.87 4.86 -3.00
C TYR A 103 -2.55 5.52 -4.33
N ALA A 104 -3.54 6.23 -4.86
CA ALA A 104 -3.40 7.08 -6.04
C ALA A 104 -4.14 8.39 -5.80
N ARG A 105 -3.60 9.48 -6.32
CA ARG A 105 -4.27 10.77 -6.31
C ARG A 105 -5.42 10.77 -7.32
N LEU A 106 -6.48 11.51 -7.01
CA LEU A 106 -7.59 11.70 -7.92
C LEU A 106 -7.19 12.65 -9.05
N THR A 107 -7.72 12.39 -10.24
CA THR A 107 -7.65 13.33 -11.37
C THR A 107 -8.53 14.55 -11.08
N ALA A 108 -8.36 15.63 -11.84
CA ALA A 108 -9.21 16.82 -11.71
C ALA A 108 -10.68 16.48 -11.98
N GLU A 109 -10.96 15.58 -12.93
CA GLU A 109 -12.32 15.12 -13.24
C GLU A 109 -12.93 14.33 -12.08
N GLU A 110 -12.14 13.46 -11.47
CA GLU A 110 -12.57 12.68 -10.31
C GLU A 110 -12.81 13.59 -9.09
N LEU A 111 -11.95 14.58 -8.86
CA LEU A 111 -12.13 15.56 -7.79
C LEU A 111 -13.43 16.37 -7.93
N ALA A 112 -13.86 16.64 -9.15
CA ALA A 112 -15.10 17.36 -9.42
C ALA A 112 -16.36 16.58 -8.99
N GLN A 113 -16.24 15.27 -8.75
CA GLN A 113 -17.33 14.40 -8.30
C GLN A 113 -17.47 14.33 -6.78
N ARG A 114 -16.75 15.14 -6.04
CA ARG A 114 -16.75 15.15 -4.58
C ARG A 114 -18.17 15.24 -4.01
N PRO A 115 -18.61 14.26 -3.19
CA PRO A 115 -19.94 14.30 -2.59
C PRO A 115 -20.01 15.28 -1.42
N GLU A 116 -21.20 15.83 -1.16
CA GLU A 116 -21.41 16.77 -0.05
C GLU A 116 -21.18 16.09 1.31
N ASN A 117 -21.61 14.83 1.46
CA ASN A 117 -21.47 14.10 2.71
C ASN A 117 -20.07 13.59 2.99
N LEU A 118 -19.15 13.67 2.02
CA LEU A 118 -17.76 13.21 2.12
C LEU A 118 -17.61 11.73 2.52
N GLU A 119 -18.65 10.92 2.32
CA GLU A 119 -18.56 9.49 2.63
C GLU A 119 -17.71 8.75 1.59
N PRO A 120 -16.93 7.75 2.03
CA PRO A 120 -16.10 6.98 1.09
C PRO A 120 -16.93 6.24 0.04
N TRP A 121 -16.39 6.16 -1.17
CA TRP A 121 -17.00 5.41 -2.27
C TRP A 121 -16.26 4.11 -2.50
N PRO A 122 -16.91 2.95 -2.38
CA PRO A 122 -16.30 1.68 -2.79
C PRO A 122 -15.92 1.71 -4.27
N LEU A 123 -14.71 1.22 -4.58
CA LEU A 123 -14.23 1.15 -5.97
C LEU A 123 -14.50 -0.21 -6.61
N VAL A 124 -14.81 -1.22 -5.81
CA VAL A 124 -15.22 -2.54 -6.28
C VAL A 124 -16.56 -2.87 -5.65
N GLY A 125 -17.37 -3.64 -6.35
CA GLY A 125 -18.66 -4.05 -5.83
C GLY A 125 -18.53 -4.84 -4.52
N GLU A 126 -19.62 -4.93 -3.78
CA GLU A 126 -19.67 -5.77 -2.59
C GLU A 126 -19.37 -7.22 -2.96
N VAL A 127 -18.51 -7.81 -2.21
CA VAL A 127 -18.05 -9.18 -2.43
C VAL A 127 -18.64 -10.09 -1.35
#